data_b47de289f7bed5458a75494608cacb5c
#
_entry.id   b47de289f7bed5458a75494608cacb5c
#
_cell.length_a   1.000
_cell.length_b   1.000
_cell.length_c   1.000
_cell.angle_alpha   90.00
_cell.angle_beta   90.00
_cell.angle_gamma   90.00
#
_symmetry.space_group_name_H-M   'P 1'
#
loop_
_entity.id
_entity.type
_entity.pdbx_description
1 polymer ?
#
loop_
_entity_poly.entity_id
_entity_poly.type
_entity_poly.pdbx_seq_one_letter_code
_entity_poly.pdbx_strand_id
1 'polypeptide(L)' 'MTSSDLIRDMQRAGWRLDRVNGSHHVYKHPERSGIVVVPHPKKDLGLGLVKVIRKQAGI' A
#
# COMPACT_ATOMS: atom_id res chain seq x y z
N MET A 1 -9.36 -8.12 -4.04
CA MET A 1 -8.64 -7.77 -2.79
C MET A 1 -9.05 -6.39 -2.33
N THR A 2 -9.36 -6.22 -1.06
CA THR A 2 -9.67 -4.90 -0.52
C THR A 2 -8.38 -4.13 -0.23
N SER A 3 -8.48 -2.79 -0.20
CA SER A 3 -7.34 -1.97 0.20
C SER A 3 -6.90 -2.29 1.63
N SER A 4 -7.84 -2.59 2.53
CA SER A 4 -7.51 -2.96 3.91
C SER A 4 -6.66 -4.23 3.98
N ASP A 5 -6.98 -5.24 3.16
CA ASP A 5 -6.19 -6.48 3.11
C ASP A 5 -4.78 -6.22 2.61
N LEU A 6 -4.65 -5.43 1.55
CA LEU A 6 -3.36 -5.09 0.98
C LEU A 6 -2.51 -4.29 1.97
N ILE A 7 -3.11 -3.29 2.63
CA ILE A 7 -2.43 -2.48 3.63
C ILE A 7 -1.96 -3.34 4.80
N ARG A 8 -2.79 -4.28 5.26
CA ARG A 8 -2.39 -5.20 6.32
C ARG A 8 -1.16 -6.01 5.93
N ASP A 9 -1.12 -6.53 4.70
CA ASP A 9 0.03 -7.29 4.22
C ASP A 9 1.27 -6.41 4.14
N MET A 10 1.13 -5.17 3.69
CA MET A 10 2.23 -4.20 3.67
C MET A 10 2.75 -3.90 5.08
N GLN A 11 1.85 -3.69 6.04
CA GLN A 11 2.24 -3.40 7.42
C GLN A 11 3.00 -4.57 8.04
N ARG A 12 2.60 -5.81 7.74
CA ARG A 12 3.33 -7.01 8.18
C ARG A 12 4.74 -7.06 7.60
N ALA A 13 4.95 -6.47 6.44
CA ALA A 13 6.26 -6.39 5.79
C ALA A 13 7.08 -5.16 6.24
N GLY A 14 6.57 -4.37 7.17
CA GLY A 14 7.28 -3.23 7.74
C GLY A 14 6.90 -1.87 7.16
N TRP A 15 5.97 -1.81 6.23
CA TRP A 15 5.49 -0.54 5.69
C TRP A 15 4.66 0.20 6.72
N ARG A 16 4.82 1.52 6.79
CA ARG A 16 4.14 2.37 7.77
C ARG A 16 3.47 3.54 7.08
N LEU A 17 2.30 3.91 7.58
CA LEU A 17 1.58 5.07 7.07
C LEU A 17 2.39 6.34 7.36
N ASP A 18 2.70 7.09 6.31
CA ASP A 18 3.40 8.37 6.42
C ASP A 18 2.40 9.53 6.45
N ARG A 19 1.48 9.53 5.48
CA ARG A 19 0.47 10.58 5.40
C ARG A 19 -0.72 10.12 4.59
N VAL A 20 -1.83 10.83 4.77
CA VAL A 20 -3.05 10.62 4.01
C VAL A 20 -3.31 11.88 3.20
N ASN A 21 -3.51 11.73 1.91
CA ASN A 21 -3.81 12.82 0.99
C ASN A 21 -5.10 12.48 0.25
N GLY A 22 -6.24 12.92 0.80
CA GLY A 22 -7.55 12.52 0.30
C GLY A 22 -7.76 11.02 0.48
N SER A 23 -8.01 10.32 -0.62
CA SER A 23 -8.16 8.86 -0.62
C SER A 23 -6.83 8.13 -0.88
N HIS A 24 -5.71 8.85 -0.92
CA HIS A 24 -4.39 8.27 -1.14
C HIS A 24 -3.65 8.14 0.18
N HIS A 25 -3.41 6.90 0.60
CA HIS A 25 -2.63 6.59 1.79
C HIS A 25 -1.21 6.29 1.40
N VAL A 26 -0.27 7.12 1.85
CA VAL A 26 1.14 7.04 1.46
C VAL A 26 1.91 6.29 2.54
N TYR A 27 2.62 5.24 2.12
CA TYR A 27 3.40 4.38 3.01
C TYR A 27 4.88 4.52 2.77
N LYS A 28 5.65 4.43 3.86
CA LYS A 28 7.11 4.41 3.87
C LYS A 28 7.62 3.18 4.57
N HIS A 29 8.84 2.79 4.24
CA HIS A 29 9.52 1.66 4.87
C HIS A 29 10.89 2.11 5.39
N PRO A 30 11.27 1.71 6.64
CA PRO A 30 12.53 2.17 7.22
C PRO A 30 13.78 1.69 6.49
N GLU A 31 13.67 0.57 5.76
CA GLU A 31 14.81 -0.02 5.06
C GLU A 31 14.76 0.15 3.54
N ARG A 32 13.75 0.85 3.04
CA ARG A 32 13.57 1.05 1.58
C ARG A 32 13.40 2.52 1.28
N SER A 33 14.02 2.97 0.20
CA SER A 33 13.78 4.31 -0.31
C SER A 33 12.49 4.34 -1.12
N GLY A 34 11.90 5.51 -1.25
CA GLY A 34 10.67 5.67 -2.01
C GLY A 34 9.43 5.40 -1.18
N ILE A 35 8.30 5.65 -1.79
CA ILE A 35 6.99 5.53 -1.17
C ILE A 35 6.10 4.60 -1.98
N VAL A 36 5.09 4.03 -1.33
CA VAL A 36 4.03 3.28 -1.99
C VAL A 36 2.71 3.94 -1.64
N VAL A 37 1.90 4.22 -2.66
CA VAL A 37 0.59 4.86 -2.48
C VAL A 37 -0.50 3.84 -2.73
N VAL A 38 -1.44 3.75 -1.77
CA VAL A 38 -2.59 2.84 -1.85
C VAL A 38 -3.87 3.65 -1.80
N PRO A 39 -4.76 3.53 -2.80
CA PRO A 39 -6.10 4.10 -2.69
C PRO A 39 -6.86 3.41 -1.56
N HIS A 40 -7.36 4.19 -0.60
CA HIS A 40 -8.06 3.65 0.55
C HIS A 40 -9.07 4.67 1.10
N PRO A 41 -10.27 4.26 1.48
CA PRO A 41 -10.80 2.90 1.46
C PRO A 41 -11.29 2.47 0.07
N LYS A 42 -11.08 1.21 -0.27
CA LYS A 42 -11.57 0.65 -1.52
C LYS A 42 -11.86 -0.84 -1.36
N LYS A 43 -13.10 -1.24 -1.69
CA LYS A 43 -13.54 -2.63 -1.51
C LYS A 43 -12.91 -3.57 -2.52
N ASP A 44 -12.65 -3.08 -3.73
CA ASP A 44 -12.10 -3.90 -4.80
C ASP A 44 -11.03 -3.13 -5.54
N LEU A 45 -9.79 -3.49 -5.25
CA LEU A 45 -8.63 -3.02 -6.01
C LEU A 45 -8.49 -3.90 -7.23
N GLY A 46 -8.40 -3.30 -8.40
CA GLY A 46 -8.15 -4.05 -9.62
C GLY A 46 -6.90 -4.92 -9.50
N LEU A 47 -6.95 -6.12 -10.07
CA LEU A 47 -5.85 -7.09 -9.98
C LEU A 47 -4.53 -6.51 -10.49
N GLY A 48 -4.56 -5.74 -11.58
CA GLY A 48 -3.37 -5.09 -12.12
C GLY A 48 -2.75 -4.12 -11.14
N LEU A 49 -3.57 -3.31 -10.48
CA LEU A 49 -3.08 -2.35 -9.48
C LEU A 49 -2.51 -3.07 -8.26
N VAL A 50 -3.17 -4.14 -7.80
CA VAL A 50 -2.67 -4.95 -6.67
C VAL A 50 -1.29 -5.50 -6.99
N LYS A 51 -1.09 -6.04 -8.19
CA LYS A 51 0.21 -6.57 -8.62
C LYS A 51 1.29 -5.50 -8.62
N VAL A 52 0.98 -4.31 -9.12
CA VAL A 52 1.93 -3.19 -9.16
C VAL A 52 2.32 -2.77 -7.74
N ILE A 53 1.35 -2.60 -6.87
CA ILE A 53 1.59 -2.18 -5.48
C ILE A 53 2.41 -3.25 -4.74
N ARG A 54 2.05 -4.53 -4.88
CA ARG A 54 2.79 -5.62 -4.24
C ARG A 54 4.24 -5.66 -4.71
N LYS A 55 4.47 -5.47 -5.99
CA LYS A 55 5.81 -5.41 -6.54
C LYS A 55 6.62 -4.23 -5.97
N GLN A 56 6.01 -3.05 -5.90
CA GLN A 56 6.65 -1.88 -5.31
C GLN A 56 6.98 -2.09 -3.84
N ALA A 57 6.08 -2.74 -3.11
CA ALA A 57 6.26 -3.00 -1.69
C ALA A 57 7.14 -4.22 -1.40
N GLY A 58 7.48 -5.00 -2.40
CA GLY A 58 8.32 -6.19 -2.25
C GLY A 58 7.62 -7.36 -1.56
N ILE A 59 6.33 -7.44 -1.76
CA ILE A 59 5.53 -8.52 -1.14
C ILE A 59 4.77 -9.36 -2.21
#